data_2f12ccd561a0938d44fae1ecf8b0955e
#
_entry.id   2f12ccd561a0938d44fae1ecf8b0955e
#
_cell.length_a   1.000
_cell.length_b   1.000
_cell.length_c   1.000
_cell.angle_alpha   90.00
_cell.angle_beta   90.00
_cell.angle_gamma   90.00
#
_symmetry.space_group_name_H-M   'P 1'
#
loop_
_entity.id
_entity.type
_entity.pdbx_description
1 polymer ?
#
loop_
_entity_poly.entity_id
_entity_poly.type
_entity_poly.pdbx_seq_one_letter_code
_entity_poly.pdbx_strand_id
1 'polypeptide(L)'
;MATKKKASKKATPAPKAGKQQNRFWLMYPPKLIQRPVVWELGHKFSVITNVRQASVTDEIGIVCLELTGERAEIKAAIKWLVGAGVRVEPVEINVIES
;
A
#
# COMPACT_ATOMS: atom_id res chain seq x y z
N MET A 1 13.32 -13.44 19.02
CA MET A 1 13.13 -13.39 18.70
C MET A 1 12.78 -13.16 18.03
N ALA A 2 12.61 -13.25 17.97
CA ALA A 2 12.28 -13.21 17.36
C ALA A 2 11.94 -12.52 16.78
N THR A 3 11.77 -12.28 16.51
CA THR A 3 11.34 -11.59 15.99
C THR A 3 11.96 -10.81 15.40
N LYS A 4 12.84 -10.58 15.24
CA LYS A 4 13.38 -9.85 14.69
C LYS A 4 13.79 -10.16 13.55
N LYS A 5 14.28 -10.93 13.25
CA LYS A 5 14.69 -11.30 12.17
C LYS A 5 13.78 -11.07 11.17
N LYS A 6 12.68 -11.20 11.34
CA LYS A 6 11.75 -10.98 10.50
C LYS A 6 11.83 -9.66 9.98
N ALA A 7 12.13 -8.77 10.71
CA ALA A 7 12.21 -7.45 10.30
C ALA A 7 13.20 -7.32 9.24
N SER A 8 14.26 -7.97 9.32
CA SER A 8 15.21 -7.79 8.34
C SER A 8 14.79 -8.29 7.05
N LYS A 9 14.01 -9.28 7.00
CA LYS A 9 13.54 -9.74 5.83
C LYS A 9 12.77 -8.73 5.19
N LYS A 10 12.06 -7.97 5.85
CA LYS A 10 11.26 -7.01 5.28
C LYS A 10 12.02 -5.94 4.71
N ALA A 11 13.19 -5.77 5.04
CA ALA A 11 13.95 -4.70 4.55
C ALA A 11 14.35 -4.81 3.14
N THR A 12 14.24 -5.93 2.51
CA THR A 12 14.66 -6.05 1.23
C THR A 12 13.64 -5.79 0.29
N PRO A 13 13.62 -4.79 -0.41
CA PRO A 13 12.56 -4.43 -1.29
C PRO A 13 12.54 -5.06 -2.62
N ALA A 14 13.52 -5.70 -3.04
CA ALA A 14 13.51 -6.20 -4.38
C ALA A 14 12.50 -7.28 -4.55
N PRO A 15 11.60 -7.20 -5.48
CA PRO A 15 10.62 -8.23 -5.67
C PRO A 15 11.26 -9.48 -6.18
N LYS A 16 10.82 -10.61 -5.74
CA LYS A 16 11.31 -11.83 -6.21
C LYS A 16 10.25 -12.49 -6.98
N ALA A 17 10.50 -13.62 -7.50
CA ALA A 17 9.52 -14.35 -8.25
C ALA A 17 8.26 -14.41 -7.45
N GLY A 18 7.16 -14.12 -8.00
CA GLY A 18 5.88 -14.15 -7.33
C GLY A 18 5.50 -12.86 -6.65
N LYS A 19 6.42 -11.95 -6.49
CA LYS A 19 6.12 -10.70 -5.85
C LYS A 19 5.94 -9.61 -6.87
N GLN A 20 5.14 -8.65 -6.55
CA GLN A 20 4.84 -7.56 -7.45
C GLN A 20 5.02 -6.24 -6.75
N GLN A 21 5.09 -5.18 -7.52
CA GLN A 21 5.21 -3.86 -7.00
C GLN A 21 4.22 -3.05 -7.78
N ASN A 22 3.19 -2.60 -7.13
CA ASN A 22 2.10 -1.86 -7.78
C ASN A 22 1.81 -0.56 -7.06
N ARG A 23 1.40 0.43 -7.78
CA ARG A 23 1.05 1.71 -7.22
C ARG A 23 -0.42 1.96 -7.36
N PHE A 24 -0.98 2.64 -6.38
CA PHE A 24 -2.39 2.96 -6.37
C PHE A 24 -2.62 4.36 -5.85
N TRP A 25 -3.62 5.02 -6.39
CA TRP A 25 -4.07 6.26 -5.82
C TRP A 25 -5.15 5.89 -4.82
N LEU A 26 -5.02 6.38 -3.61
CA LEU A 26 -6.00 6.17 -2.57
C LEU A 26 -6.65 7.50 -2.29
N MET A 27 -7.97 7.53 -2.32
CA MET A 27 -8.70 8.75 -2.02
C MET A 27 -9.52 8.50 -0.78
N TYR A 28 -9.26 9.27 0.26
CA TYR A 28 -9.87 9.07 1.56
C TYR A 28 -11.02 10.04 1.73
N PRO A 29 -12.17 9.57 2.19
CA PRO A 29 -13.23 10.49 2.57
C PRO A 29 -12.88 11.16 3.88
N PRO A 30 -13.49 12.28 4.21
CA PRO A 30 -13.12 13.00 5.43
C PRO A 30 -13.08 12.16 6.69
N LYS A 31 -13.99 11.23 6.83
CA LYS A 31 -14.03 10.44 8.05
C LYS A 31 -12.85 9.51 8.21
N LEU A 32 -12.11 9.27 7.15
CA LEU A 32 -10.97 8.38 7.26
C LEU A 32 -9.64 9.12 7.30
N ILE A 33 -9.65 10.43 7.17
CA ILE A 33 -8.41 11.17 7.11
C ILE A 33 -7.58 11.01 8.36
N GLN A 34 -8.19 10.96 9.51
CA GLN A 34 -7.43 10.82 10.74
C GLN A 34 -7.13 9.38 11.13
N ARG A 35 -7.61 8.44 10.39
CA ARG A 35 -7.38 7.06 10.70
C ARG A 35 -6.08 6.61 10.05
N PRO A 36 -5.20 5.93 10.75
CA PRO A 36 -3.90 5.51 10.20
C PRO A 36 -4.05 4.31 9.28
N VAL A 37 -4.73 4.51 8.16
CA VAL A 37 -5.08 3.41 7.26
C VAL A 37 -3.86 2.72 6.66
N VAL A 38 -2.86 3.48 6.25
CA VAL A 38 -1.67 2.87 5.65
C VAL A 38 -0.92 2.03 6.69
N TRP A 39 -0.84 2.51 7.91
CA TRP A 39 -0.19 1.78 8.98
C TRP A 39 -0.95 0.48 9.25
N GLU A 40 -2.28 0.55 9.30
CA GLU A 40 -3.09 -0.62 9.54
C GLU A 40 -2.89 -1.64 8.42
N LEU A 41 -2.85 -1.17 7.20
CA LEU A 41 -2.68 -2.02 6.07
C LEU A 41 -1.35 -2.78 6.16
N GLY A 42 -0.29 -2.08 6.47
CA GLY A 42 1.00 -2.71 6.56
C GLY A 42 1.10 -3.72 7.70
N HIS A 43 0.25 -3.58 8.70
CA HIS A 43 0.24 -4.52 9.80
C HIS A 43 -0.67 -5.72 9.53
N LYS A 44 -1.70 -5.54 8.73
CA LYS A 44 -2.62 -6.61 8.46
C LYS A 44 -2.15 -7.54 7.36
N PHE A 45 -1.42 -7.04 6.41
CA PHE A 45 -1.06 -7.84 5.26
C PHE A 45 0.45 -7.87 5.07
N SER A 46 0.94 -8.89 4.41
CA SER A 46 2.36 -9.03 4.19
C SER A 46 2.75 -8.24 2.96
N VAL A 47 2.64 -6.94 3.06
CA VAL A 47 3.03 -6.06 1.97
C VAL A 47 3.91 -4.96 2.53
N ILE A 48 4.79 -4.45 1.69
CA ILE A 48 5.64 -3.34 2.07
C ILE A 48 4.98 -2.11 1.49
N THR A 49 4.74 -1.12 2.32
CA THR A 49 4.06 0.09 1.88
C THR A 49 5.07 1.21 1.70
N ASN A 50 4.91 1.98 0.67
CA ASN A 50 5.78 3.12 0.43
C ASN A 50 4.94 4.25 -0.13
N VAL A 51 4.86 5.34 0.61
CA VAL A 51 4.06 6.49 0.17
C VAL A 51 4.91 7.29 -0.80
N ARG A 52 4.43 7.42 -2.01
CA ARG A 52 5.17 8.13 -3.05
C ARG A 52 4.78 9.60 -3.10
N GLN A 53 3.55 9.88 -2.77
CA GLN A 53 3.05 11.24 -2.83
C GLN A 53 1.83 11.33 -1.95
N ALA A 54 1.59 12.41 -1.32
CA ALA A 54 0.41 12.56 -0.48
C ALA A 54 -0.01 14.02 -0.42
N SER A 55 -1.30 14.22 -0.41
CA SER A 55 -1.85 15.54 -0.24
C SER A 55 -3.07 15.37 0.66
N VAL A 56 -3.00 15.85 1.86
CA VAL A 56 -4.04 15.65 2.84
C VAL A 56 -4.48 16.98 3.42
N THR A 57 -5.79 17.22 3.36
CA THR A 57 -6.35 18.40 3.98
C THR A 57 -7.45 17.92 4.91
N ASP A 58 -8.21 18.82 5.48
CA ASP A 58 -9.30 18.42 6.35
C ASP A 58 -10.43 17.76 5.59
N GLU A 59 -10.49 17.98 4.32
CA GLU A 59 -11.60 17.48 3.55
C GLU A 59 -11.27 16.40 2.57
N ILE A 60 -10.04 16.28 2.20
CA ILE A 60 -9.70 15.30 1.23
C ILE A 60 -8.32 14.72 1.48
N GLY A 61 -8.14 13.48 1.30
CA GLY A 61 -6.85 12.85 1.40
C GLY A 61 -6.58 12.07 0.15
N ILE A 62 -5.48 12.38 -0.52
CA ILE A 62 -5.09 11.66 -1.72
C ILE A 62 -3.67 11.18 -1.50
N VAL A 63 -3.45 9.89 -1.62
CA VAL A 63 -2.15 9.29 -1.37
C VAL A 63 -1.81 8.36 -2.52
N CYS A 64 -0.61 8.48 -3.04
CA CYS A 64 -0.11 7.53 -4.02
C CYS A 64 0.71 6.52 -3.23
N LEU A 65 0.23 5.31 -3.13
CA LEU A 65 0.85 4.27 -2.32
C LEU A 65 1.38 3.16 -3.19
N GLU A 66 2.62 2.76 -2.93
CA GLU A 66 3.18 1.65 -3.64
C GLU A 66 3.19 0.45 -2.72
N LEU A 67 2.70 -0.67 -3.18
CA LEU A 67 2.67 -1.90 -2.40
C LEU A 67 3.54 -2.93 -3.07
N THR A 68 4.41 -3.55 -2.28
CA THR A 68 5.27 -4.62 -2.77
C THR A 68 4.93 -5.88 -1.99
N GLY A 69 4.66 -6.95 -2.68
CA GLY A 69 4.34 -8.22 -2.02
C GLY A 69 3.81 -9.21 -3.02
N GLU A 70 3.31 -10.31 -2.50
CA GLU A 70 2.76 -11.32 -3.36
C GLU A 70 1.43 -10.87 -3.88
N ARG A 71 1.09 -11.28 -5.07
CA ARG A 71 -0.14 -10.85 -5.70
C ARG A 71 -1.35 -11.06 -4.83
N ALA A 72 -1.44 -12.20 -4.18
CA ALA A 72 -2.58 -12.49 -3.33
C ALA A 72 -2.68 -11.51 -2.16
N GLU A 73 -1.54 -11.13 -1.59
CA GLU A 73 -1.53 -10.21 -0.47
C GLU A 73 -1.92 -8.81 -0.93
N ILE A 74 -1.44 -8.41 -2.07
CA ILE A 74 -1.78 -7.08 -2.59
C ILE A 74 -3.27 -7.04 -2.88
N LYS A 75 -3.83 -8.10 -3.47
CA LYS A 75 -5.24 -8.11 -3.74
C LYS A 75 -6.06 -8.04 -2.47
N ALA A 76 -5.66 -8.77 -1.46
CA ALA A 76 -6.38 -8.76 -0.18
C ALA A 76 -6.30 -7.38 0.45
N ALA A 77 -5.15 -6.73 0.35
CA ALA A 77 -4.97 -5.41 0.90
C ALA A 77 -5.88 -4.40 0.22
N ILE A 78 -5.98 -4.48 -1.11
CA ILE A 78 -6.83 -3.57 -1.84
C ILE A 78 -8.29 -3.79 -1.48
N LYS A 79 -8.68 -5.06 -1.33
CA LYS A 79 -10.04 -5.34 -0.98
C LYS A 79 -10.36 -4.79 0.39
N TRP A 80 -9.42 -4.87 1.31
CA TRP A 80 -9.63 -4.34 2.64
C TRP A 80 -9.78 -2.82 2.60
N LEU A 81 -8.97 -2.15 1.78
CA LEU A 81 -9.05 -0.70 1.66
C LEU A 81 -10.41 -0.27 1.12
N VAL A 82 -10.88 -0.95 0.10
CA VAL A 82 -12.17 -0.63 -0.48
C VAL A 82 -13.27 -0.87 0.54
N GLY A 83 -13.15 -1.96 1.29
CA GLY A 83 -14.14 -2.27 2.33
C GLY A 83 -14.14 -1.25 3.46
N ALA A 84 -13.01 -0.61 3.70
CA ALA A 84 -12.92 0.40 4.74
C ALA A 84 -13.45 1.75 4.27
N GLY A 85 -13.69 1.90 2.99
CA GLY A 85 -14.24 3.14 2.46
C GLY A 85 -13.25 3.98 1.68
N VAL A 86 -12.08 3.44 1.38
CA VAL A 86 -11.08 4.18 0.61
C VAL A 86 -11.32 3.89 -0.86
N ARG A 87 -11.27 4.90 -1.69
CA ARG A 87 -11.39 4.69 -3.10
C ARG A 87 -10.00 4.38 -3.63
N VAL A 88 -9.85 3.32 -4.35
CA VAL A 88 -8.54 2.86 -4.82
C VAL A 88 -8.52 2.80 -6.34
N GLU A 89 -7.54 3.44 -6.93
CA GLU A 89 -7.38 3.40 -8.38
C GLU A 89 -5.94 3.04 -8.73
N PRO A 90 -5.73 2.09 -9.62
CA PRO A 90 -4.36 1.71 -9.97
C PRO A 90 -3.70 2.80 -10.80
N VAL A 91 -2.40 2.95 -10.59
CA VAL A 91 -1.63 3.85 -11.38
C VAL A 91 -1.04 3.06 -12.53
N GLU A 92 -1.33 3.46 -13.77
CA GLU A 92 -0.83 2.76 -14.85
C GLU A 92 0.53 3.17 -15.14
N ILE A 93 1.51 2.43 -14.92
CA ILE A 93 2.82 2.78 -15.20
C ILE A 93 3.24 2.25 -16.46
N ASN A 94 3.32 2.99 -17.46
CA ASN A 94 3.70 2.59 -18.68
C ASN A 94 5.09 2.49 -18.78
N VAL A 95 5.74 1.74 -18.28
CA VAL A 95 7.03 1.67 -18.20
C VAL A 95 7.57 1.15 -19.24
N ILE A 96 7.96 1.59 -20.04
CA ILE A 96 8.51 1.13 -21.04
C ILE A 96 9.75 0.85 -20.83
N GLU A 97 10.30 0.83 -20.39
CA GLU A 97 11.29 0.59 -20.17
C GLU A 97 11.84 0.02 -20.44
N SER A 98 12.01 0.03 -20.80
CA SER A 98 12.48 -0.48 -21.02
C SER A 98 13.01 -0.60 -20.80
#